data_cc236146f3081e227d880af383f5cc2a
#
_entry.id   cc236146f3081e227d880af383f5cc2a
#
_cell.length_a   1.000
_cell.length_b   1.000
_cell.length_c   1.000
_cell.angle_alpha   90.00
_cell.angle_beta   90.00
_cell.angle_gamma   90.00
#
_symmetry.space_group_name_H-M   'P 1'
#
loop_
_entity.id
_entity.type
_entity.pdbx_description
1 polymer ?
#
loop_
_entity_poly.entity_id
_entity_poly.type
_entity_poly.pdbx_seq_one_letter_code
_entity_poly.pdbx_strand_id
1 'polypeptide(L)'
;MRFPVPCKLISGRMKAAILTISDKGHRGERADESGPALAAWLADRGFQIVWTRVLPDSAPDISAQLIEWADSGVIDLILTTGGTGVSPRDVTPEATRRVLDREIPGIAEAMRAASLAKTPYALLSRAVAGIRAKTLIVNLPGSPRGALENLSAVWPALPHAVKKIQGDPSDCVTP
;
A
#
# COMPACT_ATOMS: atom_id res chain seq x y z
N MET A 1 -11.38 10.36 -20.20
CA MET A 1 -12.60 10.29 -19.37
C MET A 1 -12.27 10.83 -17.98
N ARG A 2 -12.89 11.93 -17.58
CA ARG A 2 -12.75 12.48 -16.22
C ARG A 2 -13.81 11.82 -15.36
N PHE A 3 -13.39 11.07 -14.35
CA PHE A 3 -14.30 10.57 -13.34
C PHE A 3 -14.54 11.68 -12.30
N PRO A 4 -15.79 12.09 -12.05
CA PRO A 4 -16.08 12.99 -10.96
C PRO A 4 -16.02 12.22 -9.65
N VAL A 5 -15.16 12.64 -8.75
CA VAL A 5 -15.14 12.13 -7.37
C VAL A 5 -15.76 13.20 -6.47
N PRO A 6 -17.00 13.06 -6.04
CA PRO A 6 -17.42 13.65 -4.78
C PRO A 6 -17.39 12.56 -3.71
N CYS A 7 -16.28 12.44 -3.00
CA CYS A 7 -16.27 11.67 -1.76
C CYS A 7 -16.95 12.51 -0.66
N LYS A 8 -18.19 12.19 -0.32
CA LYS A 8 -18.86 12.69 0.85
C LYS A 8 -18.11 12.18 2.08
N LEU A 9 -17.62 13.11 2.89
CA LEU A 9 -16.83 12.90 4.10
C LEU A 9 -17.51 11.93 5.07
N ILE A 10 -16.81 10.84 5.37
CA ILE A 10 -17.00 10.10 6.62
C ILE A 10 -16.52 11.03 7.74
N SER A 11 -17.18 11.03 8.87
CA SER A 11 -16.82 11.80 10.07
C SER A 11 -15.49 11.27 10.62
N GLY A 12 -14.38 11.72 10.04
CA GLY A 12 -13.01 11.38 10.40
C GLY A 12 -12.16 11.19 9.13
N ARG A 13 -10.94 11.76 9.12
CA ARG A 13 -9.97 11.50 8.05
C ARG A 13 -9.53 10.05 8.11
N MET A 14 -9.53 9.34 6.96
CA MET A 14 -8.90 8.03 6.88
C MET A 14 -7.43 8.12 7.24
N LYS A 15 -6.94 7.15 8.01
CA LYS A 15 -5.58 7.14 8.56
C LYS A 15 -4.71 6.14 7.84
N ALA A 16 -3.54 6.57 7.45
CA ALA A 16 -2.59 5.73 6.74
C ALA A 16 -1.22 5.67 7.44
N ALA A 17 -0.54 4.55 7.21
CA ALA A 17 0.85 4.36 7.56
C ALA A 17 1.66 3.94 6.33
N ILE A 18 2.94 4.32 6.29
CA ILE A 18 3.84 4.02 5.17
C ILE A 18 5.09 3.33 5.70
N LEU A 19 5.37 2.16 5.13
CA LEU A 19 6.52 1.33 5.48
C LEU A 19 7.45 1.22 4.28
N THR A 20 8.61 1.87 4.34
CA THR A 20 9.64 1.75 3.33
C THR A 20 10.56 0.57 3.69
N ILE A 21 10.74 -0.36 2.76
CA ILE A 21 11.61 -1.51 2.90
C ILE A 21 12.86 -1.29 2.05
N SER A 22 13.99 -1.11 2.71
CA SER A 22 15.28 -0.85 2.07
C SER A 22 16.44 -1.03 3.03
N ASP A 23 17.31 -2.00 2.78
CA ASP A 23 18.57 -2.19 3.54
C ASP A 23 19.42 -0.92 3.55
N LYS A 24 19.60 -0.27 2.40
CA LYS A 24 20.40 0.95 2.27
C LYS A 24 19.75 2.15 2.98
N GLY A 25 18.42 2.27 2.85
CA GLY A 25 17.66 3.31 3.55
C GLY A 25 17.74 3.15 5.06
N HIS A 26 17.58 1.92 5.55
CA HIS A 26 17.66 1.61 6.97
C HIS A 26 19.04 1.91 7.58
N ARG A 27 20.13 1.68 6.83
CA ARG A 27 21.49 2.01 7.27
C ARG A 27 21.90 3.49 7.05
N GLY A 28 20.98 4.30 6.51
CA GLY A 28 21.26 5.73 6.21
C GLY A 28 22.18 5.95 5.01
N GLU A 29 22.45 4.92 4.19
CA GLU A 29 23.30 5.00 2.99
C GLU A 29 22.58 5.61 1.79
N ARG A 30 21.25 5.68 1.84
CA ARG A 30 20.39 6.27 0.82
C ARG A 30 19.17 6.91 1.46
N ALA A 31 18.83 8.13 1.03
CA ALA A 31 17.61 8.79 1.46
C ALA A 31 16.37 8.01 1.00
N ASP A 32 15.34 7.94 1.85
CA ASP A 32 14.03 7.45 1.46
C ASP A 32 13.29 8.55 0.69
N GLU A 33 13.09 8.34 -0.59
CA GLU A 33 12.30 9.23 -1.46
C GLU A 33 10.88 8.74 -1.65
N SER A 34 10.66 7.41 -1.57
CA SER A 34 9.36 6.78 -1.86
C SER A 34 8.36 7.02 -0.74
N GLY A 35 8.78 6.85 0.51
CA GLY A 35 7.93 7.08 1.67
C GLY A 35 7.36 8.49 1.72
N PRO A 36 8.19 9.55 1.70
CA PRO A 36 7.73 10.93 1.66
C PRO A 36 6.84 11.26 0.45
N ALA A 37 7.15 10.73 -0.74
CA ALA A 37 6.32 10.94 -1.93
C ALA A 37 4.91 10.34 -1.78
N LEU A 38 4.81 9.13 -1.24
CA LEU A 38 3.53 8.48 -0.94
C LEU A 38 2.77 9.24 0.15
N ALA A 39 3.47 9.72 1.18
CA ALA A 39 2.86 10.50 2.27
C ALA A 39 2.23 11.79 1.74
N ALA A 40 2.96 12.56 0.95
CA ALA A 40 2.46 13.79 0.33
C ALA A 40 1.25 13.48 -0.57
N TRP A 41 1.34 12.45 -1.40
CA TRP A 41 0.28 12.05 -2.33
C TRP A 41 -1.02 11.66 -1.63
N LEU A 42 -0.94 10.92 -0.51
CA LEU A 42 -2.10 10.54 0.31
C LEU A 42 -2.68 11.73 1.08
N ALA A 43 -1.81 12.61 1.62
CA ALA A 43 -2.24 13.80 2.35
C ALA A 43 -3.07 14.75 1.46
N ASP A 44 -2.65 14.95 0.21
CA ASP A 44 -3.39 15.73 -0.80
C ASP A 44 -4.79 15.15 -1.10
N ARG A 45 -5.00 13.88 -0.79
CA ARG A 45 -6.27 13.15 -0.98
C ARG A 45 -7.06 12.95 0.31
N GLY A 46 -6.68 13.68 1.36
CA GLY A 46 -7.42 13.74 2.61
C GLY A 46 -7.10 12.64 3.62
N PHE A 47 -6.08 11.81 3.39
CA PHE A 47 -5.59 10.88 4.39
C PHE A 47 -4.73 11.60 5.44
N GLN A 48 -4.85 11.17 6.68
CA GLN A 48 -3.92 11.53 7.74
C GLN A 48 -2.81 10.49 7.79
N ILE A 49 -1.56 10.91 7.58
CA ILE A 49 -0.41 10.03 7.76
C ILE A 49 -0.08 9.98 9.24
N VAL A 50 -0.25 8.81 9.85
CA VAL A 50 -0.05 8.61 11.30
C VAL A 50 1.37 8.12 11.58
N TRP A 51 1.84 7.15 10.78
CA TRP A 51 3.16 6.56 10.97
C TRP A 51 3.89 6.41 9.65
N THR A 52 5.20 6.64 9.72
CA THR A 52 6.17 6.32 8.65
C THR A 52 7.36 5.61 9.27
N ARG A 53 7.90 4.60 8.60
CA ARG A 53 9.07 3.87 9.07
C ARG A 53 9.88 3.32 7.90
N VAL A 54 11.20 3.22 8.10
CA VAL A 54 12.09 2.51 7.17
C VAL A 54 12.63 1.27 7.88
N LEU A 55 12.44 0.09 7.27
CA LEU A 55 12.95 -1.18 7.76
C LEU A 55 13.91 -1.83 6.75
N PRO A 56 14.80 -2.71 7.22
CA PRO A 56 15.62 -3.52 6.34
C PRO A 56 14.77 -4.55 5.60
N ASP A 57 15.32 -5.18 4.56
CA ASP A 57 14.72 -6.30 3.84
C ASP A 57 14.75 -7.59 4.70
N SER A 58 14.00 -7.58 5.80
CA SER A 58 13.86 -8.63 6.82
C SER A 58 12.40 -9.03 6.98
N ALA A 59 12.05 -10.24 6.56
CA ALA A 59 10.67 -10.72 6.64
C ALA A 59 10.10 -10.73 8.06
N PRO A 60 10.83 -11.12 9.12
CA PRO A 60 10.33 -11.03 10.49
C PRO A 60 10.00 -9.61 10.91
N ASP A 61 10.88 -8.64 10.62
CA ASP A 61 10.69 -7.24 11.03
C ASP A 61 9.51 -6.60 10.28
N ILE A 62 9.40 -6.87 8.98
CA ILE A 62 8.28 -6.41 8.15
C ILE A 62 6.97 -6.99 8.69
N SER A 63 6.91 -8.30 8.92
CA SER A 63 5.69 -8.96 9.44
C SER A 63 5.29 -8.40 10.81
N ALA A 64 6.24 -8.25 11.73
CA ALA A 64 5.98 -7.70 13.06
C ALA A 64 5.41 -6.28 12.99
N GLN A 65 5.99 -5.44 12.12
CA GLN A 65 5.52 -4.06 11.96
C GLN A 65 4.13 -3.97 11.33
N LEU A 66 3.82 -4.81 10.35
CA LEU A 66 2.50 -4.88 9.73
C LEU A 66 1.43 -5.32 10.75
N ILE A 67 1.75 -6.32 11.58
CA ILE A 67 0.88 -6.78 12.66
C ILE A 67 0.63 -5.65 13.66
N GLU A 68 1.70 -5.05 14.19
CA GLU A 68 1.61 -3.97 15.16
C GLU A 68 0.68 -2.85 14.68
N TRP A 69 0.86 -2.39 13.45
CA TRP A 69 0.08 -1.28 12.92
C TRP A 69 -1.35 -1.66 12.59
N ALA A 70 -1.57 -2.82 11.97
CA ALA A 70 -2.92 -3.27 11.60
C ALA A 70 -3.77 -3.61 12.83
N ASP A 71 -3.19 -4.27 13.84
CA ASP A 71 -3.91 -4.68 15.05
C ASP A 71 -4.11 -3.54 16.05
N SER A 72 -3.45 -2.40 15.85
CA SER A 72 -3.65 -1.19 16.67
C SER A 72 -5.09 -0.65 16.63
N GLY A 73 -5.84 -0.97 15.57
CA GLY A 73 -7.17 -0.41 15.32
C GLY A 73 -7.17 1.08 14.94
N VAL A 74 -5.98 1.67 14.72
CA VAL A 74 -5.82 3.09 14.41
C VAL A 74 -5.72 3.33 12.89
N ILE A 75 -5.15 2.38 12.13
CA ILE A 75 -4.78 2.55 10.73
C ILE A 75 -5.80 1.88 9.81
N ASP A 76 -6.28 2.62 8.81
CA ASP A 76 -7.19 2.13 7.79
C ASP A 76 -6.44 1.56 6.56
N LEU A 77 -5.27 2.14 6.24
CA LEU A 77 -4.46 1.78 5.07
C LEU A 77 -2.97 1.74 5.42
N ILE A 78 -2.32 0.62 5.14
CA ILE A 78 -0.86 0.51 5.16
C ILE A 78 -0.36 0.37 3.73
N LEU A 79 0.52 1.27 3.31
CA LEU A 79 1.30 1.13 2.08
C LEU A 79 2.71 0.69 2.44
N THR A 80 3.18 -0.39 1.82
CA THR A 80 4.60 -0.72 1.83
C THR A 80 5.24 -0.32 0.51
N THR A 81 6.50 0.06 0.49
CA THR A 81 7.25 0.36 -0.74
C THR A 81 8.64 -0.25 -0.67
N GLY A 82 9.01 -1.03 -1.68
CA GLY A 82 10.27 -1.76 -1.77
C GLY A 82 10.16 -3.26 -1.48
N GLY A 83 11.20 -4.00 -1.83
CA GLY A 83 11.33 -5.45 -1.59
C GLY A 83 10.30 -6.31 -2.31
N THR A 84 9.75 -5.88 -3.47
CA THR A 84 8.67 -6.57 -4.19
C THR A 84 9.12 -7.25 -5.50
N GLY A 85 10.40 -7.22 -5.83
CA GLY A 85 10.95 -7.81 -7.05
C GLY A 85 11.35 -9.29 -6.90
N VAL A 86 12.37 -9.70 -7.66
CA VAL A 86 12.83 -11.09 -7.75
C VAL A 86 14.22 -11.32 -7.15
N SER A 87 14.79 -10.30 -6.53
CA SER A 87 16.04 -10.46 -5.79
C SER A 87 15.85 -11.39 -4.59
N PRO A 88 16.87 -12.18 -4.20
CA PRO A 88 16.79 -12.98 -2.96
C PRO A 88 16.52 -12.16 -1.69
N ARG A 89 16.79 -10.85 -1.73
CA ARG A 89 16.50 -9.93 -0.63
C ARG A 89 15.06 -9.38 -0.66
N ASP A 90 14.35 -9.50 -1.78
CA ASP A 90 12.97 -9.04 -1.90
C ASP A 90 12.03 -10.01 -1.17
N VAL A 91 11.63 -9.68 0.04
CA VAL A 91 10.84 -10.55 0.93
C VAL A 91 9.52 -9.91 1.39
N THR A 92 9.22 -8.71 0.89
CA THR A 92 8.01 -7.98 1.28
C THR A 92 6.72 -8.74 0.98
N PRO A 93 6.54 -9.39 -0.19
CA PRO A 93 5.31 -10.13 -0.48
C PRO A 93 5.10 -11.32 0.47
N GLU A 94 6.16 -12.05 0.78
CA GLU A 94 6.12 -13.19 1.71
C GLU A 94 5.80 -12.75 3.13
N ALA A 95 6.46 -11.68 3.59
CA ALA A 95 6.20 -11.10 4.91
C ALA A 95 4.75 -10.61 5.03
N THR A 96 4.23 -9.99 3.97
CA THR A 96 2.85 -9.49 3.93
C THR A 96 1.84 -10.65 3.91
N ARG A 97 2.02 -11.66 3.04
CA ARG A 97 1.10 -12.81 2.98
C ARG A 97 0.95 -13.54 4.31
N ARG A 98 2.04 -13.66 5.08
CA ARG A 98 2.02 -14.33 6.40
C ARG A 98 1.08 -13.67 7.40
N VAL A 99 0.79 -12.39 7.23
CA VAL A 99 0.01 -11.61 8.19
C VAL A 99 -1.39 -11.25 7.70
N LEU A 100 -1.69 -11.47 6.43
CA LEU A 100 -3.02 -11.20 5.87
C LEU A 100 -4.05 -12.24 6.34
N ASP A 101 -5.23 -11.77 6.71
CA ASP A 101 -6.39 -12.63 6.92
C ASP A 101 -7.03 -13.03 5.59
N ARG A 102 -7.00 -12.13 4.60
CA ARG A 102 -7.56 -12.33 3.24
C ARG A 102 -6.77 -11.54 2.21
N GLU A 103 -6.43 -12.16 1.08
CA GLU A 103 -5.85 -11.46 -0.06
C GLU A 103 -6.92 -10.77 -0.92
N ILE A 104 -6.51 -9.67 -1.58
CA ILE A 104 -7.29 -8.99 -2.62
C ILE A 104 -6.44 -8.98 -3.90
N PRO A 105 -6.39 -10.09 -4.65
CA PRO A 105 -5.46 -10.25 -5.78
C PRO A 105 -5.69 -9.22 -6.88
N GLY A 106 -6.94 -8.81 -7.12
CA GLY A 106 -7.28 -7.84 -8.16
C GLY A 106 -6.56 -6.50 -8.05
N ILE A 107 -6.20 -6.05 -6.84
CA ILE A 107 -5.40 -4.82 -6.65
C ILE A 107 -4.01 -5.01 -7.27
N ALA A 108 -3.32 -6.09 -6.93
CA ALA A 108 -1.98 -6.37 -7.44
C ALA A 108 -1.98 -6.66 -8.96
N GLU A 109 -3.00 -7.32 -9.46
CA GLU A 109 -3.22 -7.56 -10.89
C GLU A 109 -3.40 -6.25 -11.67
N ALA A 110 -4.24 -5.35 -11.18
CA ALA A 110 -4.47 -4.04 -11.81
C ALA A 110 -3.20 -3.18 -11.83
N MET A 111 -2.41 -3.20 -10.74
CA MET A 111 -1.12 -2.50 -10.70
C MET A 111 -0.15 -3.06 -11.74
N ARG A 112 -0.01 -4.37 -11.86
CA ARG A 112 0.84 -5.02 -12.88
C ARG A 112 0.37 -4.71 -14.29
N ALA A 113 -0.93 -4.82 -14.56
CA ALA A 113 -1.51 -4.52 -15.86
C ALA A 113 -1.25 -3.07 -16.28
N ALA A 114 -1.45 -2.11 -15.39
CA ALA A 114 -1.19 -0.69 -15.67
C ALA A 114 0.29 -0.41 -15.92
N SER A 115 1.18 -1.07 -15.17
CA SER A 115 2.63 -0.91 -15.31
C SER A 115 3.17 -1.62 -16.56
N LEU A 116 2.57 -2.73 -16.98
CA LEU A 116 2.98 -3.49 -18.17
C LEU A 116 2.84 -2.66 -19.46
N ALA A 117 1.88 -1.75 -19.51
CA ALA A 117 1.74 -0.79 -20.61
C ALA A 117 2.95 0.16 -20.76
N LYS A 118 3.79 0.28 -19.72
CA LYS A 118 4.96 1.18 -19.66
C LYS A 118 6.30 0.45 -19.71
N THR A 119 6.35 -0.74 -19.13
CA THR A 119 7.60 -1.53 -19.02
C THR A 119 7.32 -3.01 -18.87
N PRO A 120 8.05 -3.88 -19.60
CA PRO A 120 7.93 -5.33 -19.43
C PRO A 120 8.39 -5.81 -18.04
N TYR A 121 9.22 -5.05 -17.34
CA TYR A 121 9.68 -5.39 -15.98
C TYR A 121 8.56 -5.44 -14.94
N ALA A 122 7.38 -4.91 -15.25
CA ALA A 122 6.19 -5.05 -14.42
C ALA A 122 5.80 -6.52 -14.15
N LEU A 123 6.16 -7.44 -15.07
CA LEU A 123 5.98 -8.88 -14.92
C LEU A 123 6.74 -9.46 -13.71
N LEU A 124 7.80 -8.82 -13.27
CA LEU A 124 8.64 -9.27 -12.16
C LEU A 124 8.10 -8.83 -10.80
N SER A 125 7.04 -8.02 -10.77
CA SER A 125 6.42 -7.57 -9.51
C SER A 125 5.65 -8.72 -8.87
N ARG A 126 6.06 -9.07 -7.64
CA ARG A 126 5.40 -10.06 -6.79
C ARG A 126 4.52 -9.40 -5.71
N ALA A 127 4.26 -8.10 -5.87
CA ALA A 127 3.43 -7.33 -4.95
C ALA A 127 2.08 -8.01 -4.66
N VAL A 128 1.62 -7.89 -3.43
CA VAL A 128 0.33 -8.38 -2.96
C VAL A 128 -0.46 -7.26 -2.30
N ALA A 129 -1.77 -7.46 -2.19
CA ALA A 129 -2.64 -6.62 -1.38
C ALA A 129 -3.65 -7.49 -0.64
N GLY A 130 -4.08 -7.04 0.53
CA GLY A 130 -5.03 -7.80 1.33
C GLY A 130 -5.44 -7.07 2.60
N ILE A 131 -6.15 -7.79 3.44
CA ILE A 131 -6.77 -7.29 4.67
C ILE A 131 -6.16 -8.01 5.86
N ARG A 132 -5.79 -7.24 6.89
CA ARG A 132 -5.58 -7.73 8.24
C ARG A 132 -6.46 -6.94 9.20
N ALA A 133 -7.27 -7.66 10.01
CA ALA A 133 -8.25 -7.05 10.89
C ALA A 133 -9.16 -6.05 10.14
N LYS A 134 -9.00 -4.76 10.39
CA LYS A 134 -9.74 -3.68 9.70
C LYS A 134 -8.84 -2.80 8.83
N THR A 135 -7.66 -3.25 8.50
CA THR A 135 -6.66 -2.48 7.74
C THR A 135 -6.44 -3.09 6.37
N LEU A 136 -6.48 -2.26 5.33
CA LEU A 136 -6.03 -2.60 3.99
C LEU A 136 -4.51 -2.46 3.91
N ILE A 137 -3.82 -3.49 3.43
CA ILE A 137 -2.36 -3.49 3.22
C ILE A 137 -2.09 -3.64 1.73
N VAL A 138 -1.26 -2.77 1.16
CA VAL A 138 -0.89 -2.79 -0.27
C VAL A 138 0.61 -2.65 -0.43
N ASN A 139 1.23 -3.61 -1.12
CA ASN A 139 2.65 -3.52 -1.49
C ASN A 139 2.83 -2.73 -2.79
N LEU A 140 3.78 -1.80 -2.79
CA LEU A 140 4.14 -0.97 -3.93
C LEU A 140 5.61 -1.17 -4.33
N PRO A 141 5.98 -0.86 -5.59
CA PRO A 141 7.38 -0.85 -6.02
C PRO A 141 8.26 0.08 -5.18
N GLY A 142 9.57 -0.21 -5.12
CA GLY A 142 10.51 0.58 -4.34
C GLY A 142 10.91 1.92 -4.98
N SER A 143 10.66 2.14 -6.27
CA SER A 143 10.94 3.43 -6.89
C SER A 143 9.81 4.43 -6.64
N PRO A 144 10.10 5.72 -6.32
CA PRO A 144 9.07 6.72 -6.07
C PRO A 144 8.06 6.84 -7.21
N ARG A 145 8.55 6.89 -8.45
CA ARG A 145 7.71 6.95 -9.65
C ARG A 145 6.83 5.72 -9.78
N GLY A 146 7.41 4.52 -9.70
CA GLY A 146 6.67 3.26 -9.81
C GLY A 146 5.63 3.11 -8.71
N ALA A 147 5.95 3.50 -7.47
CA ALA A 147 5.03 3.47 -6.35
C ALA A 147 3.80 4.36 -6.59
N LEU A 148 4.02 5.61 -7.00
CA LEU A 148 2.94 6.55 -7.29
C LEU A 148 2.10 6.14 -8.51
N GLU A 149 2.72 5.63 -9.58
CA GLU A 149 2.01 5.15 -10.77
C GLU A 149 1.11 3.95 -10.42
N ASN A 150 1.62 2.99 -9.64
CA ASN A 150 0.84 1.83 -9.20
C ASN A 150 -0.31 2.24 -8.26
N LEU A 151 -0.02 3.09 -7.28
CA LEU A 151 -1.04 3.59 -6.37
C LEU A 151 -2.14 4.35 -7.13
N SER A 152 -1.77 5.20 -8.10
CA SER A 152 -2.73 5.94 -8.94
C SER A 152 -3.64 5.02 -9.75
N ALA A 153 -3.11 3.90 -10.25
CA ALA A 153 -3.88 2.95 -11.06
C ALA A 153 -5.01 2.28 -10.27
N VAL A 154 -4.80 2.00 -8.98
CA VAL A 154 -5.76 1.32 -8.13
C VAL A 154 -6.54 2.27 -7.21
N TRP A 155 -6.15 3.53 -7.16
CA TRP A 155 -6.74 4.53 -6.29
C TRP A 155 -8.27 4.62 -6.35
N PRO A 156 -8.93 4.56 -7.52
CA PRO A 156 -10.39 4.67 -7.57
C PRO A 156 -11.12 3.65 -6.69
N ALA A 157 -10.51 2.49 -6.45
CA ALA A 157 -11.10 1.42 -5.63
C ALA A 157 -10.72 1.50 -4.14
N LEU A 158 -9.55 2.08 -3.80
CA LEU A 158 -9.00 1.99 -2.43
C LEU A 158 -9.86 2.66 -1.36
N PRO A 159 -10.38 3.90 -1.52
CA PRO A 159 -11.24 4.53 -0.52
C PRO A 159 -12.53 3.74 -0.28
N HIS A 160 -13.10 3.14 -1.33
CA HIS A 160 -14.26 2.29 -1.20
C HIS A 160 -13.93 0.98 -0.46
N ALA A 161 -12.81 0.34 -0.80
CA ALA A 161 -12.34 -0.86 -0.11
C ALA A 161 -12.14 -0.61 1.39
N VAL A 162 -11.48 0.48 1.76
CA VAL A 162 -11.28 0.88 3.16
C VAL A 162 -12.61 1.01 3.89
N LYS A 163 -13.59 1.72 3.29
CA LYS A 163 -14.93 1.86 3.88
C LYS A 163 -15.61 0.51 4.12
N LYS A 164 -15.57 -0.37 3.13
CA LYS A 164 -16.15 -1.72 3.23
C LYS A 164 -15.48 -2.56 4.32
N ILE A 165 -14.16 -2.48 4.44
CA ILE A 165 -13.39 -3.15 5.49
C ILE A 165 -13.80 -2.64 6.88
N GLN A 166 -14.11 -1.35 7.01
CA GLN A 166 -14.61 -0.73 8.25
C GLN A 166 -16.05 -1.10 8.58
N GLY A 167 -16.77 -1.81 7.71
CA GLY A 167 -18.14 -2.25 7.94
C GLY A 167 -19.21 -1.29 7.42
N ASP A 168 -18.89 -0.43 6.46
CA ASP A 168 -19.88 0.42 5.78
C ASP A 168 -20.98 -0.46 5.15
N PRO A 169 -22.26 -0.31 5.58
CA PRO A 169 -23.38 -1.12 5.09
C PRO A 169 -23.89 -0.70 3.71
N SER A 170 -23.42 0.43 3.15
CA SER A 170 -23.89 0.92 1.85
C SER A 170 -23.63 -0.11 0.75
N ASP A 171 -24.55 -0.24 -0.20
CA ASP A 171 -24.35 -1.12 -1.35
C ASP A 171 -23.15 -0.67 -2.19
N CYS A 172 -22.46 -1.64 -2.82
CA CYS A 172 -21.49 -1.31 -3.85
C CYS A 172 -22.25 -0.67 -5.01
N VAL A 173 -22.17 0.64 -5.12
CA VAL A 173 -22.86 1.38 -6.18
C VAL A 173 -22.35 0.88 -7.53
N THR A 174 -23.23 0.32 -8.32
CA THR A 174 -22.99 0.10 -9.75
C THR A 174 -22.80 1.47 -10.39
N PRO A 175 -21.79 1.66 -11.24
CA PRO A 175 -21.55 2.95 -11.92
C PRO A 175 -22.70 3.37 -12.82
#